data_ebc7ab5e338a68aa8936c69885d3bf83
#
_entry.id   ebc7ab5e338a68aa8936c69885d3bf83
#
_cell.length_a   1.000
_cell.length_b   1.000
_cell.length_c   1.000
_cell.angle_alpha   90.00
_cell.angle_beta   90.00
_cell.angle_gamma   90.00
#
_symmetry.space_group_name_H-M   'P 1'
#
loop_
_entity.id
_entity.type
_entity.pdbx_description
1 polymer ?
#
loop_
_entity_poly.entity_id
_entity_poly.type
_entity_poly.pdbx_seq_one_letter_code
_entity_poly.pdbx_strand_id
1 'polypeptide(L)'
;MPDAKAKVLVVDDELLIRTTMSLVLGEIGYRVRSADNGFSALREIRHVMPDILLTDLNMPGMSGFELLSVVHRRFPAVHKIAMSGAYLGTEVPSGASADAFYQKGTGVDALLHLLGTLPQIEQRAPQPSRTAAPLWIHRNGHGSAPETCVTISCPECLRSFPQAIEDSDGIVRETDCIHCSNPIQYAIVQPSDRMNV
;
A
#
# COMPACT_ATOMS: atom_id res chain seq x y z
N MET A 1 -25.93 2.98 -20.64
CA MET A 1 -25.41 2.01 -19.65
C MET A 1 -24.97 2.84 -18.46
N PRO A 2 -25.29 2.50 -17.21
CA PRO A 2 -24.73 3.26 -16.09
C PRO A 2 -23.20 3.15 -16.18
N ASP A 3 -22.53 4.30 -16.13
CA ASP A 3 -21.08 4.38 -16.11
C ASP A 3 -20.57 3.49 -14.98
N ALA A 4 -19.73 2.50 -15.33
CA ALA A 4 -19.17 1.63 -14.31
C ALA A 4 -18.32 2.50 -13.38
N LYS A 5 -18.59 2.40 -12.07
CA LYS A 5 -17.80 3.06 -11.04
C LYS A 5 -16.31 2.68 -11.18
N ALA A 6 -15.46 3.42 -10.49
CA ALA A 6 -14.02 3.26 -10.50
C ALA A 6 -13.54 1.79 -10.30
N LYS A 7 -12.35 1.51 -10.78
CA LYS A 7 -11.66 0.22 -10.57
C LYS A 7 -10.97 0.25 -9.21
N VAL A 8 -11.28 -0.71 -8.35
CA VAL A 8 -10.70 -0.85 -7.01
C VAL A 8 -9.84 -2.12 -6.96
N LEU A 9 -8.63 -1.99 -6.43
CA LEU A 9 -7.81 -3.13 -6.05
C LEU A 9 -7.82 -3.24 -4.52
N VAL A 10 -8.38 -4.33 -4.00
CA VAL A 10 -8.41 -4.66 -2.57
C VAL A 10 -7.24 -5.58 -2.26
N VAL A 11 -6.40 -5.20 -1.30
CA VAL A 11 -5.23 -5.98 -0.89
C VAL A 11 -5.30 -6.26 0.60
N ASP A 12 -5.34 -7.53 0.96
CA ASP A 12 -5.44 -7.99 2.34
C ASP A 12 -5.01 -9.46 2.41
N ASP A 13 -4.24 -9.88 3.38
CA ASP A 13 -3.83 -11.28 3.51
C ASP A 13 -4.96 -12.16 4.08
N GLU A 14 -5.91 -11.57 4.82
CA GLU A 14 -7.08 -12.26 5.32
C GLU A 14 -8.13 -12.49 4.23
N LEU A 15 -8.32 -13.75 3.84
CA LEU A 15 -9.27 -14.13 2.79
C LEU A 15 -10.70 -13.59 3.05
N LEU A 16 -11.15 -13.67 4.30
CA LEU A 16 -12.51 -13.24 4.68
C LEU A 16 -12.72 -11.74 4.46
N ILE A 17 -11.77 -10.93 4.92
CA ILE A 17 -11.80 -9.46 4.74
C ILE A 17 -11.78 -9.13 3.26
N ARG A 18 -10.82 -9.69 2.52
CA ARG A 18 -10.67 -9.48 1.08
C ARG A 18 -11.93 -9.84 0.30
N THR A 19 -12.53 -10.99 0.60
CA THR A 19 -13.75 -11.45 -0.08
C THR A 19 -14.94 -10.55 0.26
N THR A 20 -15.15 -10.23 1.54
CA THR A 20 -16.25 -9.37 1.99
C THR A 20 -16.17 -7.99 1.35
N MET A 21 -14.99 -7.35 1.38
CA MET A 21 -14.80 -6.04 0.75
C MET A 21 -15.04 -6.08 -0.75
N SER A 22 -14.58 -7.15 -1.42
CA SER A 22 -14.78 -7.31 -2.87
C SER A 22 -16.27 -7.47 -3.22
N LEU A 23 -17.01 -8.24 -2.46
CA LEU A 23 -18.45 -8.42 -2.66
C LEU A 23 -19.21 -7.12 -2.44
N VAL A 24 -18.99 -6.46 -1.31
CA VAL A 24 -19.70 -5.22 -0.95
C VAL A 24 -19.44 -4.11 -1.98
N LEU A 25 -18.18 -3.91 -2.35
CA LEU A 25 -17.85 -2.89 -3.36
C LEU A 25 -18.38 -3.25 -4.75
N GLY A 26 -18.41 -4.55 -5.09
CA GLY A 26 -18.99 -5.05 -6.34
C GLY A 26 -20.50 -4.80 -6.43
N GLU A 27 -21.24 -5.07 -5.37
CA GLU A 27 -22.69 -4.81 -5.27
C GLU A 27 -23.04 -3.33 -5.48
N ILE A 28 -22.17 -2.43 -5.05
CA ILE A 28 -22.35 -0.99 -5.22
C ILE A 28 -21.93 -0.51 -6.62
N GLY A 29 -21.35 -1.39 -7.44
CA GLY A 29 -21.02 -1.13 -8.85
C GLY A 29 -19.55 -0.77 -9.11
N TYR A 30 -18.64 -0.91 -8.15
CA TYR A 30 -17.20 -0.83 -8.41
C TYR A 30 -16.72 -2.06 -9.17
N ARG A 31 -15.70 -1.87 -10.02
CA ARG A 31 -14.98 -3.00 -10.65
C ARG A 31 -13.87 -3.44 -9.72
N VAL A 32 -14.08 -4.51 -8.98
CA VAL A 32 -13.16 -4.94 -7.94
C VAL A 32 -12.25 -6.06 -8.43
N ARG A 33 -10.96 -5.92 -8.14
CA ARG A 33 -9.96 -6.99 -8.17
C ARG A 33 -9.35 -7.10 -6.80
N SER A 34 -8.73 -8.23 -6.50
CA SER A 34 -8.13 -8.44 -5.19
C SER A 34 -6.76 -9.13 -5.28
N ALA A 35 -5.93 -8.89 -4.28
CA ALA A 35 -4.64 -9.53 -4.11
C ALA A 35 -4.45 -9.90 -2.63
N ASP A 36 -3.71 -10.96 -2.38
CA ASP A 36 -3.46 -11.52 -1.04
C ASP A 36 -2.20 -11.00 -0.37
N ASN A 37 -1.39 -10.24 -1.08
CA ASN A 37 -0.16 -9.63 -0.59
C ASN A 37 0.31 -8.51 -1.51
N GLY A 38 1.31 -7.73 -1.07
CA GLY A 38 1.82 -6.59 -1.83
C GLY A 38 2.46 -6.98 -3.17
N PHE A 39 3.13 -8.12 -3.27
CA PHE A 39 3.74 -8.58 -4.53
C PHE A 39 2.69 -8.95 -5.57
N SER A 40 1.65 -9.67 -5.15
CA SER A 40 0.49 -9.98 -5.99
C SER A 40 -0.22 -8.70 -6.42
N ALA A 41 -0.36 -7.72 -5.53
CA ALA A 41 -0.94 -6.41 -5.85
C ALA A 41 -0.16 -5.67 -6.95
N LEU A 42 1.17 -5.61 -6.87
CA LEU A 42 2.00 -5.01 -7.92
C LEU A 42 1.86 -5.72 -9.26
N ARG A 43 1.71 -7.05 -9.26
CA ARG A 43 1.42 -7.81 -10.48
C ARG A 43 0.06 -7.43 -11.06
N GLU A 44 -0.98 -7.32 -10.21
CA GLU A 44 -2.32 -6.90 -10.63
C GLU A 44 -2.32 -5.48 -11.21
N ILE A 45 -1.61 -4.53 -10.60
CA ILE A 45 -1.46 -3.15 -11.07
C ILE A 45 -0.82 -3.11 -12.46
N ARG A 46 0.16 -3.97 -12.73
CA ARG A 46 0.79 -4.07 -14.05
C ARG A 46 -0.16 -4.56 -15.14
N HIS A 47 -1.10 -5.42 -14.82
CA HIS A 47 -2.10 -5.92 -15.77
C HIS A 47 -3.21 -4.91 -16.02
N VAL A 48 -3.76 -4.34 -14.95
CA VAL A 48 -4.83 -3.34 -15.03
C VAL A 48 -4.63 -2.31 -13.94
N MET A 49 -4.35 -1.08 -14.33
CA MET A 49 -4.22 0.05 -13.40
C MET A 49 -5.53 0.29 -12.67
N PRO A 50 -5.56 0.21 -11.33
CA PRO A 50 -6.71 0.61 -10.55
C PRO A 50 -6.81 2.13 -10.45
N ASP A 51 -8.02 2.62 -10.20
CA ASP A 51 -8.26 4.01 -9.86
C ASP A 51 -8.07 4.22 -8.34
N ILE A 52 -8.39 3.18 -7.56
CA ILE A 52 -8.27 3.18 -6.10
C ILE A 52 -7.55 1.90 -5.65
N LEU A 53 -6.53 2.06 -4.82
CA LEU A 53 -5.89 1.00 -4.07
C LEU A 53 -6.38 1.06 -2.61
N LEU A 54 -7.00 -0.02 -2.14
CA LEU A 54 -7.39 -0.23 -0.74
C LEU A 54 -6.52 -1.36 -0.18
N THR A 55 -5.61 -1.06 0.73
CA THR A 55 -4.63 -2.06 1.21
C THR A 55 -4.55 -2.12 2.72
N ASP A 56 -4.51 -3.34 3.26
CA ASP A 56 -4.09 -3.55 4.65
C ASP A 56 -2.64 -3.10 4.84
N LEU A 57 -2.34 -2.55 6.02
CA LEU A 57 -0.99 -2.11 6.39
C LEU A 57 -0.11 -3.28 6.85
N ASN A 58 -0.70 -4.26 7.54
CA ASN A 58 0.02 -5.33 8.22
C ASN A 58 -0.09 -6.66 7.45
N MET A 59 0.62 -6.78 6.36
CA MET A 59 0.66 -8.01 5.56
C MET A 59 2.04 -8.68 5.64
N PRO A 60 2.12 -10.01 5.56
CA PRO A 60 3.40 -10.71 5.50
C PRO A 60 4.14 -10.46 4.18
N GLY A 61 5.46 -10.48 4.23
CA GLY A 61 6.32 -10.21 3.08
C GLY A 61 6.42 -8.72 2.77
N MET A 62 5.71 -8.25 1.76
CA MET A 62 5.59 -6.82 1.47
C MET A 62 4.45 -6.22 2.28
N SER A 63 4.76 -5.31 3.20
CA SER A 63 3.76 -4.59 3.98
C SER A 63 2.96 -3.60 3.13
N GLY A 64 1.78 -3.20 3.65
CA GLY A 64 1.00 -2.13 3.01
C GLY A 64 1.73 -0.79 2.98
N PHE A 65 2.56 -0.50 3.97
CA PHE A 65 3.41 0.70 3.98
C PHE A 65 4.35 0.73 2.77
N GLU A 66 5.01 -0.40 2.49
CA GLU A 66 5.90 -0.52 1.34
C GLU A 66 5.12 -0.44 0.02
N LEU A 67 4.02 -1.18 -0.10
CA LEU A 67 3.16 -1.13 -1.28
C LEU A 67 2.66 0.28 -1.57
N LEU A 68 2.16 0.99 -0.56
CA LEU A 68 1.70 2.37 -0.67
C LEU A 68 2.82 3.32 -1.12
N SER A 69 4.04 3.13 -0.61
CA SER A 69 5.21 3.94 -1.00
C SER A 69 5.58 3.73 -2.46
N VAL A 70 5.59 2.48 -2.94
CA VAL A 70 5.84 2.16 -4.36
C VAL A 70 4.77 2.77 -5.26
N VAL A 71 3.48 2.60 -4.89
CA VAL A 71 2.36 3.11 -5.69
C VAL A 71 2.33 4.64 -5.68
N HIS A 72 2.62 5.29 -4.56
CA HIS A 72 2.71 6.74 -4.46
C HIS A 72 3.75 7.32 -5.44
N ARG A 73 4.90 6.69 -5.55
CA ARG A 73 6.00 7.15 -6.43
C ARG A 73 5.72 6.85 -7.89
N ARG A 74 5.26 5.63 -8.19
CA ARG A 74 5.16 5.15 -9.56
C ARG A 74 3.84 5.46 -10.23
N PHE A 75 2.77 5.52 -9.45
CA PHE A 75 1.39 5.68 -9.93
C PHE A 75 0.66 6.78 -9.15
N PRO A 76 1.10 8.04 -9.25
CA PRO A 76 0.57 9.14 -8.43
C PRO A 76 -0.92 9.42 -8.68
N ALA A 77 -1.46 9.00 -9.82
CA ALA A 77 -2.89 9.13 -10.14
C ALA A 77 -3.78 8.15 -9.37
N VAL A 78 -3.22 7.04 -8.82
CA VAL A 78 -3.97 6.07 -8.04
C VAL A 78 -4.29 6.65 -6.67
N HIS A 79 -5.57 6.66 -6.28
CA HIS A 79 -5.96 7.00 -4.91
C HIS A 79 -5.61 5.84 -3.97
N LYS A 80 -4.97 6.16 -2.88
CA LYS A 80 -4.44 5.18 -1.93
C LYS A 80 -5.16 5.29 -0.60
N ILE A 81 -5.85 4.22 -0.21
CA ILE A 81 -6.50 4.09 1.08
C ILE A 81 -5.76 3.00 1.86
N ALA A 82 -5.19 3.40 2.99
CA ALA A 82 -4.67 2.44 3.96
C ALA A 82 -5.82 1.90 4.79
N MET A 83 -5.80 0.61 5.14
CA MET A 83 -6.73 0.03 6.11
C MET A 83 -5.97 -0.77 7.16
N SER A 84 -6.47 -0.77 8.39
CA SER A 84 -5.91 -1.61 9.46
C SER A 84 -6.90 -1.77 10.61
N GLY A 85 -6.80 -2.89 11.31
CA GLY A 85 -7.47 -3.11 12.61
C GLY A 85 -6.60 -2.71 13.81
N ALA A 86 -5.30 -2.50 13.61
CA ALA A 86 -4.35 -2.19 14.67
C ALA A 86 -4.24 -0.69 14.99
N TYR A 87 -4.59 0.17 14.03
CA TYR A 87 -4.59 1.62 14.21
C TYR A 87 -5.99 2.13 14.43
N LEU A 88 -6.14 3.05 15.39
CA LEU A 88 -7.43 3.63 15.76
C LEU A 88 -7.58 5.04 15.16
N GLY A 89 -8.83 5.40 14.83
CA GLY A 89 -9.18 6.73 14.34
C GLY A 89 -9.31 6.82 12.83
N THR A 90 -9.28 8.04 12.33
CA THR A 90 -9.49 8.36 10.89
C THR A 90 -8.26 8.96 10.22
N GLU A 91 -7.22 9.24 11.00
CA GLU A 91 -5.99 9.82 10.47
C GLU A 91 -5.11 8.76 9.84
N VAL A 92 -4.45 9.13 8.75
CA VAL A 92 -3.47 8.26 8.10
C VAL A 92 -2.30 8.02 9.05
N PRO A 93 -1.97 6.77 9.39
CA PRO A 93 -0.84 6.46 10.26
C PRO A 93 0.46 7.06 9.73
N SER A 94 1.31 7.54 10.66
CA SER A 94 2.63 8.07 10.32
C SER A 94 3.43 7.06 9.50
N GLY A 95 4.03 7.51 8.42
CA GLY A 95 4.79 6.67 7.48
C GLY A 95 3.95 5.99 6.38
N ALA A 96 2.63 6.01 6.44
CA ALA A 96 1.78 5.50 5.36
C ALA A 96 1.60 6.58 4.27
N SER A 97 2.09 6.29 3.05
CA SER A 97 1.91 7.17 1.88
C SER A 97 0.51 7.01 1.28
N ALA A 98 -0.53 7.22 2.09
CA ALA A 98 -1.93 7.09 1.71
C ALA A 98 -2.64 8.45 1.65
N ASP A 99 -3.72 8.51 0.89
CA ASP A 99 -4.56 9.71 0.77
C ASP A 99 -5.67 9.71 1.83
N ALA A 100 -6.03 8.51 2.35
CA ALA A 100 -7.03 8.32 3.39
C ALA A 100 -6.77 7.04 4.18
N PHE A 101 -7.43 6.91 5.34
CA PHE A 101 -7.35 5.74 6.20
C PHE A 101 -8.74 5.21 6.56
N TYR A 102 -8.89 3.89 6.50
CA TYR A 102 -10.07 3.16 6.91
C TYR A 102 -9.72 2.22 8.07
N GLN A 103 -10.32 2.43 9.23
CA GLN A 103 -10.19 1.53 10.36
C GLN A 103 -11.08 0.29 10.12
N LYS A 104 -10.49 -0.89 10.05
CA LYS A 104 -11.24 -2.16 9.94
C LYS A 104 -12.20 -2.31 11.12
N GLY A 105 -13.43 -2.75 10.85
CA GLY A 105 -14.46 -2.94 11.87
C GLY A 105 -15.37 -1.74 12.12
N THR A 106 -15.12 -0.57 11.51
CA THR A 106 -16.02 0.60 11.65
C THR A 106 -17.26 0.54 10.78
N GLY A 107 -17.41 -0.52 9.99
CA GLY A 107 -18.58 -0.77 9.14
C GLY A 107 -18.39 -0.28 7.71
N VAL A 108 -19.21 -0.84 6.82
CA VAL A 108 -19.15 -0.57 5.37
C VAL A 108 -19.52 0.87 5.06
N ASP A 109 -20.46 1.48 5.79
CA ASP A 109 -20.89 2.85 5.58
C ASP A 109 -19.74 3.86 5.72
N ALA A 110 -18.83 3.61 6.67
CA ALA A 110 -17.63 4.43 6.84
C ALA A 110 -16.71 4.35 5.62
N LEU A 111 -16.51 3.16 5.06
CA LEU A 111 -15.74 2.97 3.84
C LEU A 111 -16.40 3.66 2.64
N LEU A 112 -17.71 3.54 2.49
CA LEU A 112 -18.45 4.17 1.40
C LEU A 112 -18.42 5.69 1.48
N HIS A 113 -18.56 6.23 2.68
CA HIS A 113 -18.40 7.66 2.90
C HIS A 113 -16.99 8.12 2.50
N LEU A 114 -15.98 7.40 2.93
CA LEU A 114 -14.58 7.68 2.57
C LEU A 114 -14.37 7.67 1.04
N LEU A 115 -14.88 6.65 0.35
CA LEU A 115 -14.79 6.54 -1.11
C LEU A 115 -15.53 7.69 -1.82
N GLY A 116 -16.65 8.15 -1.25
CA GLY A 116 -17.42 9.28 -1.78
C GLY A 116 -16.75 10.64 -1.58
N THR A 117 -15.83 10.76 -0.61
CA THR A 117 -15.06 11.99 -0.34
C THR A 117 -13.78 12.10 -1.15
N LEU A 118 -13.33 11.02 -1.79
CA LEU A 118 -12.17 11.08 -2.66
C LEU A 118 -12.43 12.05 -3.83
N PRO A 119 -11.46 12.91 -4.19
CA PRO A 119 -11.59 13.79 -5.34
C PRO A 119 -11.93 12.97 -6.59
N GLN A 120 -12.82 13.48 -7.43
CA GLN A 120 -13.17 12.79 -8.66
C GLN A 120 -11.91 12.54 -9.48
N ILE A 121 -11.79 11.34 -10.02
CA ILE A 121 -10.59 10.79 -10.67
C ILE A 121 -10.07 11.68 -11.81
N GLU A 122 -10.99 12.43 -12.45
CA GLU A 122 -10.69 13.33 -13.57
C GLU A 122 -9.86 14.58 -13.20
N GLN A 123 -9.71 14.90 -11.91
CA GLN A 123 -9.05 16.15 -11.48
C GLN A 123 -7.61 15.98 -10.99
N ARG A 124 -7.11 14.76 -10.87
CA ARG A 124 -5.75 14.54 -10.44
C ARG A 124 -4.80 14.51 -11.64
N ALA A 125 -4.35 15.69 -12.07
CA ALA A 125 -3.21 15.77 -13.00
C ALA A 125 -2.03 14.99 -12.40
N PRO A 126 -1.32 14.18 -13.20
CA PRO A 126 -0.11 13.49 -12.74
C PRO A 126 0.89 14.57 -12.31
N GLN A 127 1.00 14.82 -11.03
CA GLN A 127 2.13 15.58 -10.51
C GLN A 127 3.29 14.60 -10.42
N PRO A 128 4.34 14.77 -11.22
CA PRO A 128 5.55 13.99 -11.06
C PRO A 128 6.20 14.43 -9.74
N SER A 129 5.85 13.74 -8.66
CA SER A 129 6.54 13.89 -7.39
C SER A 129 7.92 13.26 -7.52
N ARG A 130 8.82 13.99 -8.20
CA ARG A 130 10.23 13.63 -8.36
C ARG A 130 11.10 13.98 -7.14
N THR A 131 10.54 14.61 -6.14
CA THR A 131 11.18 14.71 -4.82
C THR A 131 10.86 13.42 -4.08
N ALA A 132 11.79 12.52 -4.17
CA ALA A 132 11.68 11.16 -3.70
C ALA A 132 11.55 11.12 -2.18
N ALA A 133 10.33 11.01 -1.69
CA ALA A 133 10.16 10.44 -0.35
C ALA A 133 10.78 9.03 -0.37
N PRO A 134 11.55 8.63 0.66
CA PRO A 134 12.12 7.29 0.72
C PRO A 134 11.00 6.24 0.71
N LEU A 135 11.30 5.05 0.23
CA LEU A 135 10.42 3.90 0.43
C LEU A 135 10.40 3.57 1.92
N TRP A 136 9.24 3.57 2.53
CA TRP A 136 9.08 3.18 3.92
C TRP A 136 8.86 1.67 4.00
N ILE A 137 9.89 0.95 4.43
CA ILE A 137 9.89 -0.50 4.54
C ILE A 137 9.67 -0.88 5.99
N HIS A 138 8.56 -1.57 6.24
CA HIS A 138 8.26 -2.06 7.57
C HIS A 138 9.09 -3.31 7.87
N ARG A 139 9.74 -3.37 9.03
CA ARG A 139 10.45 -4.57 9.49
C ARG A 139 9.42 -5.62 9.90
N ASN A 140 9.04 -6.47 8.96
CA ASN A 140 8.09 -7.56 9.24
C ASN A 140 8.77 -8.64 10.08
N GLY A 141 8.39 -8.77 11.34
CA GLY A 141 8.86 -9.80 12.26
C GLY A 141 8.33 -11.23 12.00
N HIS A 142 7.70 -11.49 10.85
CA HIS A 142 7.07 -12.77 10.53
C HIS A 142 7.40 -13.26 9.12
N GLY A 143 8.67 -13.47 8.84
CA GLY A 143 9.08 -14.11 7.58
C GLY A 143 10.36 -14.91 7.78
N SER A 144 10.51 -16.00 7.03
CA SER A 144 11.68 -16.89 7.02
C SER A 144 12.98 -16.23 6.52
N ALA A 145 12.99 -14.91 6.33
CA ALA A 145 14.19 -14.17 6.01
C ALA A 145 15.00 -13.90 7.28
N PRO A 146 16.34 -14.01 7.23
CA PRO A 146 17.18 -13.65 8.37
C PRO A 146 16.89 -12.19 8.78
N GLU A 147 16.89 -11.91 10.08
CA GLU A 147 16.64 -10.58 10.68
C GLU A 147 17.52 -9.44 10.11
N THR A 148 18.52 -9.82 9.33
CA THR A 148 19.52 -8.94 8.71
C THR A 148 19.16 -8.48 7.29
N CYS A 149 18.00 -8.88 6.72
CA CYS A 149 17.61 -8.51 5.37
C CYS A 149 16.18 -8.00 5.30
N VAL A 150 15.94 -7.03 4.42
CA VAL A 150 14.60 -6.58 4.00
C VAL A 150 14.44 -6.82 2.49
N THR A 151 13.20 -6.97 2.05
CA THR A 151 12.89 -7.05 0.62
C THR A 151 12.50 -5.68 0.11
N ILE A 152 13.25 -5.15 -0.86
CA ILE A 152 12.96 -3.88 -1.52
C ILE A 152 12.27 -4.14 -2.85
N SER A 153 11.17 -3.43 -3.13
CA SER A 153 10.51 -3.44 -4.43
C SER A 153 10.83 -2.18 -5.19
N CYS A 154 11.52 -2.34 -6.31
CA CYS A 154 11.92 -1.21 -7.13
C CYS A 154 10.68 -0.49 -7.71
N PRO A 155 10.51 0.82 -7.49
CA PRO A 155 9.37 1.56 -8.03
C PRO A 155 9.42 1.72 -9.56
N GLU A 156 10.58 1.55 -10.18
CA GLU A 156 10.73 1.69 -11.63
C GLU A 156 10.42 0.40 -12.39
N CYS A 157 11.05 -0.73 -12.02
CA CYS A 157 10.85 -1.99 -12.72
C CYS A 157 9.87 -2.95 -12.05
N LEU A 158 9.39 -2.60 -10.85
CA LEU A 158 8.45 -3.37 -10.01
C LEU A 158 8.94 -4.79 -9.68
N ARG A 159 10.27 -4.99 -9.69
CA ARG A 159 10.89 -6.24 -9.26
C ARG A 159 11.43 -6.07 -7.85
N SER A 160 11.36 -7.15 -7.08
CA SER A 160 11.82 -7.16 -5.70
C SER A 160 13.17 -7.86 -5.57
N PHE A 161 13.98 -7.42 -4.60
CA PHE A 161 15.27 -8.00 -4.30
C PHE A 161 15.58 -7.86 -2.80
N PRO A 162 16.37 -8.78 -2.24
CA PRO A 162 16.81 -8.68 -0.85
C PRO A 162 17.87 -7.60 -0.68
N GLN A 163 17.79 -6.84 0.39
CA GLN A 163 18.75 -5.84 0.81
C GLN A 163 19.19 -6.12 2.24
N ALA A 164 20.50 -6.29 2.46
CA ALA A 164 21.04 -6.39 3.81
C ALA A 164 20.84 -5.07 4.58
N ILE A 165 20.50 -5.20 5.86
CA ILE A 165 20.36 -4.08 6.77
C ILE A 165 21.45 -4.12 7.83
N GLU A 166 22.09 -2.98 8.04
CA GLU A 166 22.91 -2.71 9.22
C GLU A 166 22.03 -2.01 10.26
N ASP A 167 22.20 -2.34 11.54
CA ASP A 167 21.37 -1.85 12.64
C ASP A 167 21.44 -0.32 12.80
N SER A 168 20.51 0.39 12.16
CA SER A 168 20.23 1.80 12.44
C SER A 168 18.84 2.16 11.91
N ASP A 169 17.88 2.26 12.83
CA ASP A 169 16.51 2.64 12.54
C ASP A 169 16.38 4.12 12.15
N GLY A 170 15.43 4.41 11.27
CA GLY A 170 15.01 5.79 10.96
C GLY A 170 15.93 6.60 10.04
N ILE A 171 17.05 6.04 9.59
CA ILE A 171 17.96 6.71 8.65
C ILE A 171 17.56 6.38 7.21
N VAL A 172 17.39 7.42 6.40
CA VAL A 172 17.19 7.22 4.95
C VAL A 172 18.49 6.69 4.35
N ARG A 173 18.37 5.59 3.63
CA ARG A 173 19.46 4.88 2.96
C ARG A 173 19.25 4.89 1.47
N GLU A 174 20.31 4.63 0.73
CA GLU A 174 20.29 4.53 -0.72
C GLU A 174 20.85 3.18 -1.16
N THR A 175 20.22 2.58 -2.17
CA THR A 175 20.69 1.38 -2.84
C THR A 175 20.30 1.42 -4.31
N ASP A 176 21.01 0.69 -5.16
CA ASP A 176 20.67 0.54 -6.57
C ASP A 176 19.85 -0.73 -6.79
N CYS A 177 18.82 -0.64 -7.62
CA CYS A 177 18.06 -1.81 -8.03
C CYS A 177 18.95 -2.78 -8.81
N ILE A 178 19.05 -4.02 -8.34
CA ILE A 178 19.86 -5.07 -8.99
C ILE A 178 19.36 -5.46 -10.39
N HIS A 179 18.14 -5.05 -10.76
CA HIS A 179 17.49 -5.40 -12.03
C HIS A 179 17.52 -4.30 -13.08
N CYS A 180 17.55 -3.02 -12.68
CA CYS A 180 17.50 -1.89 -13.61
C CYS A 180 18.44 -0.74 -13.24
N SER A 181 19.28 -0.94 -12.22
CA SER A 181 20.28 0.04 -11.75
C SER A 181 19.70 1.42 -11.38
N ASN A 182 18.40 1.49 -11.09
CA ASN A 182 17.81 2.75 -10.66
C ASN A 182 18.10 2.98 -9.17
N PRO A 183 18.55 4.16 -8.74
CA PRO A 183 18.79 4.46 -7.34
C PRO A 183 17.47 4.53 -6.56
N ILE A 184 17.47 3.93 -5.39
CA ILE A 184 16.30 3.80 -4.51
C ILE A 184 16.68 4.33 -3.14
N GLN A 185 15.96 5.35 -2.66
CA GLN A 185 16.03 5.78 -1.28
C GLN A 185 14.99 5.04 -0.47
N TYR A 186 15.39 4.49 0.67
CA TYR A 186 14.51 3.74 1.57
C TYR A 186 14.82 4.05 3.03
N ALA A 187 13.82 3.84 3.88
CA ALA A 187 13.96 3.91 5.33
C ALA A 187 13.26 2.70 5.95
N ILE A 188 13.86 2.12 6.97
CA ILE A 188 13.28 1.01 7.70
C ILE A 188 12.50 1.56 8.88
N VAL A 189 11.24 1.15 9.01
CA VAL A 189 10.37 1.51 10.13
C VAL A 189 10.16 0.28 11.00
N GLN A 190 10.37 0.43 12.29
CA GLN A 190 9.94 -0.59 13.24
C GLN A 190 8.42 -0.57 13.39
N PRO A 191 7.76 -1.73 13.60
CA PRO A 191 6.40 -1.74 14.09
C PRO A 191 6.39 -0.89 15.36
N SER A 192 5.55 0.13 15.40
CA SER A 192 5.32 0.84 16.66
C SER A 192 4.90 -0.21 17.68
N ASP A 193 5.74 -0.41 18.69
CA ASP A 193 5.40 -1.23 19.84
C ASP A 193 4.00 -0.81 20.29
N ARG A 194 3.13 -1.82 20.42
CA ARG A 194 1.78 -1.63 20.95
C ARG A 194 1.91 -0.74 22.16
N MET A 195 1.35 0.46 22.09
CA MET A 195 1.17 1.24 23.30
C MET A 195 0.30 0.41 24.23
N ASN A 196 0.94 -0.27 25.16
CA ASN A 196 0.29 -0.79 26.35
C ASN A 196 -0.27 0.41 27.11
N VAL A 197 -1.55 0.60 27.04
CA VAL A 197 -2.37 1.22 28.09
C VAL A 197 -3.62 0.38 28.24
#